data_dc9e270fb86efbd83bcf44510411a08e
#
_entry.id   dc9e270fb86efbd83bcf44510411a08e
#
_cell.length_a   1.000
_cell.length_b   1.000
_cell.length_c   1.000
_cell.angle_alpha   90.00
_cell.angle_beta   90.00
_cell.angle_gamma   90.00
#
_symmetry.space_group_name_H-M   'P 1'
#
loop_
_entity.id
_entity.type
_entity.pdbx_description
1 polymer ?
#
loop_
_entity_poly.entity_id
_entity_poly.type
_entity_poly.pdbx_seq_one_letter_code
_entity_poly.pdbx_strand_id
1 'polypeptide(L)'
;MPEPEQIVSQALDVLAQPAVGFAGAQEASGEGDKHLRGRHVVISAGGTREPIDPVRYLGNRSSGRQGCALAAAAAEQGARVTLVQAHVASDLLKALPAQVSVVAAGTASDMLRVVRDAARDADAVIMAAAVADYRPVTVAATKLKKQAPSGVEHSAEPAMSIELTTNPDILAGLVSEPPRPGQIVVGFAAETGDENGDVLFHGRAKARRKGAHLLAVNAVGEELGFGDVPNAVVVLDAHGTEVARGQGSKMDVARLVISLTADLVNAT
;
A
#
# COMPACT_ATOMS: atom_id res chain seq x y z
N MET A 1 -17.37 17.26 -18.64
CA MET A 1 -16.52 16.35 -17.83
C MET A 1 -16.75 14.96 -18.41
N PRO A 2 -15.70 14.15 -18.63
CA PRO A 2 -15.94 12.77 -19.03
C PRO A 2 -16.71 12.04 -17.93
N GLU A 3 -17.64 11.19 -18.32
CA GLU A 3 -18.42 10.38 -17.38
C GLU A 3 -17.49 9.40 -16.64
N PRO A 4 -17.78 9.04 -15.38
CA PRO A 4 -16.93 8.15 -14.58
C PRO A 4 -16.61 6.84 -15.29
N GLU A 5 -17.53 6.28 -16.06
CA GLU A 5 -17.35 5.07 -16.85
C GLU A 5 -16.31 5.24 -17.99
N GLN A 6 -16.19 6.43 -18.58
CA GLN A 6 -15.19 6.71 -19.61
C GLN A 6 -13.78 6.80 -19.01
N ILE A 7 -13.65 7.36 -17.83
CA ILE A 7 -12.37 7.42 -17.10
C ILE A 7 -11.91 6.01 -16.74
N VAL A 8 -12.82 5.16 -16.27
CA VAL A 8 -12.55 3.76 -15.94
C VAL A 8 -12.17 2.97 -17.20
N SER A 9 -12.90 3.13 -18.30
CA SER A 9 -12.60 2.47 -19.58
C SER A 9 -11.23 2.88 -20.09
N GLN A 10 -10.90 4.16 -20.10
CA GLN A 10 -9.57 4.65 -20.53
C GLN A 10 -8.43 4.15 -19.62
N ALA A 11 -8.65 4.08 -18.32
CA ALA A 11 -7.67 3.52 -17.38
C ALA A 11 -7.44 2.02 -17.63
N LEU A 12 -8.50 1.26 -17.90
CA LEU A 12 -8.40 -0.15 -18.25
C LEU A 12 -7.75 -0.37 -19.61
N ASP A 13 -8.04 0.46 -20.63
CA ASP A 13 -7.44 0.39 -21.95
C ASP A 13 -5.92 0.69 -21.90
N VAL A 14 -5.51 1.66 -21.08
CA VAL A 14 -4.08 1.96 -20.84
C VAL A 14 -3.39 0.81 -20.14
N LEU A 15 -4.06 0.17 -19.19
CA LEU A 15 -3.53 -0.98 -18.41
C LEU A 15 -3.58 -2.30 -19.21
N ALA A 16 -4.49 -2.43 -20.19
CA ALA A 16 -4.65 -3.61 -21.04
C ALA A 16 -3.71 -3.64 -22.26
N GLN A 17 -2.97 -2.57 -22.55
CA GLN A 17 -2.00 -2.59 -23.63
C GLN A 17 -0.91 -3.65 -23.36
N PRO A 18 -0.54 -4.48 -24.35
CA PRO A 18 0.48 -5.50 -24.13
C PRO A 18 1.81 -4.84 -23.75
N ALA A 19 2.40 -5.33 -22.66
CA ALA A 19 3.74 -4.93 -22.24
C ALA A 19 4.72 -5.15 -23.39
N VAL A 20 5.56 -4.17 -23.68
CA VAL A 20 6.72 -4.35 -24.58
C VAL A 20 7.60 -5.40 -23.91
N GLY A 21 7.72 -6.57 -24.58
CA GLY A 21 8.16 -7.82 -24.01
C GLY A 21 9.43 -7.76 -23.18
N PHE A 22 9.31 -8.21 -21.95
CA PHE A 22 10.39 -8.93 -21.29
C PHE A 22 10.14 -10.43 -21.54
N ALA A 23 10.93 -11.01 -22.42
CA ALA A 23 11.04 -12.46 -22.55
C ALA A 23 11.61 -13.01 -21.25
N GLY A 24 10.78 -13.66 -20.42
CA GLY A 24 11.25 -14.24 -19.17
C GLY A 24 10.19 -14.67 -18.18
N ALA A 25 8.91 -14.66 -18.47
CA ALA A 25 7.95 -15.40 -17.67
C ALA A 25 7.99 -16.87 -18.08
N GLN A 26 9.05 -17.60 -17.70
CA GLN A 26 9.03 -19.06 -17.70
C GLN A 26 8.07 -19.51 -16.60
N GLU A 27 7.12 -20.36 -16.98
CA GLU A 27 6.31 -21.14 -16.04
C GLU A 27 7.26 -21.89 -15.10
N ALA A 28 7.31 -21.46 -13.83
CA ALA A 28 8.06 -22.15 -12.79
C ALA A 28 7.29 -23.41 -12.37
N SER A 29 7.46 -24.47 -13.15
CA SER A 29 7.16 -25.85 -12.77
C SER A 29 8.44 -26.49 -12.25
N GLY A 30 8.49 -26.74 -10.95
CA GLY A 30 9.59 -27.48 -10.33
C GLY A 30 10.06 -26.82 -9.03
N GLU A 31 10.64 -27.56 -8.10
CA GLU A 31 11.36 -27.07 -6.91
C GLU A 31 12.49 -26.09 -7.30
N GLY A 32 12.08 -24.97 -7.89
CA GLY A 32 12.92 -23.93 -8.46
C GLY A 32 13.43 -23.01 -7.38
N ASP A 33 14.60 -22.55 -7.59
CA ASP A 33 15.41 -21.58 -6.88
C ASP A 33 14.57 -20.58 -6.07
N LYS A 34 14.60 -20.71 -4.75
CA LYS A 34 13.91 -19.77 -3.84
C LYS A 34 14.75 -18.51 -3.77
N HIS A 35 14.44 -17.56 -4.65
CA HIS A 35 15.22 -16.33 -4.89
C HIS A 35 15.38 -15.43 -3.65
N LEU A 36 14.53 -15.59 -2.62
CA LEU A 36 14.61 -14.84 -1.36
C LEU A 36 15.04 -15.71 -0.16
N ARG A 37 15.61 -16.90 -0.42
CA ARG A 37 16.11 -17.76 0.67
C ARG A 37 17.18 -17.01 1.49
N GLY A 38 16.98 -16.97 2.83
CA GLY A 38 17.88 -16.30 3.76
C GLY A 38 17.72 -14.77 3.80
N ARG A 39 16.85 -14.20 2.97
CA ARG A 39 16.52 -12.77 2.98
C ARG A 39 15.39 -12.47 3.95
N HIS A 40 15.38 -11.28 4.50
CA HIS A 40 14.31 -10.75 5.34
C HIS A 40 13.53 -9.66 4.61
N VAL A 41 12.21 -9.83 4.51
CA VAL A 41 11.32 -8.86 3.89
C VAL A 41 10.30 -8.36 4.91
N VAL A 42 10.23 -7.05 5.10
CA VAL A 42 9.21 -6.37 5.91
C VAL A 42 8.11 -5.87 4.99
N ILE A 43 6.86 -6.19 5.31
CA ILE A 43 5.70 -5.81 4.49
C ILE A 43 4.66 -5.13 5.38
N SER A 44 4.14 -3.98 4.97
CA SER A 44 3.01 -3.35 5.66
C SER A 44 1.68 -3.71 5.01
N ALA A 45 0.61 -3.87 5.82
CA ALA A 45 -0.73 -4.25 5.33
C ALA A 45 -1.85 -3.56 6.09
N GLY A 46 -3.02 -3.44 5.46
CA GLY A 46 -4.21 -2.87 6.07
C GLY A 46 -4.30 -1.36 5.97
N GLY A 47 -5.11 -0.75 6.81
CA GLY A 47 -5.30 0.70 6.86
C GLY A 47 -5.12 1.23 8.27
N THR A 48 -4.30 2.26 8.45
CA THR A 48 -4.16 2.92 9.76
C THR A 48 -5.44 3.64 10.14
N ARG A 49 -5.67 3.77 11.44
CA ARG A 49 -6.83 4.46 12.01
C ARG A 49 -6.36 5.51 13.00
N GLU A 50 -6.63 6.74 12.67
CA GLU A 50 -6.23 7.88 13.50
C GLU A 50 -7.41 8.25 14.39
N PRO A 51 -7.31 8.08 15.72
CA PRO A 51 -8.45 8.25 16.61
C PRO A 51 -8.92 9.71 16.65
N ILE A 52 -10.23 9.92 16.58
CA ILE A 52 -10.91 11.20 16.83
C ILE A 52 -11.36 11.24 18.29
N ASP A 53 -11.95 10.14 18.75
CA ASP A 53 -12.40 9.89 20.13
C ASP A 53 -12.39 8.36 20.39
N PRO A 54 -12.76 7.85 21.56
CA PRO A 54 -12.76 6.40 21.85
C PRO A 54 -13.64 5.55 20.94
N VAL A 55 -14.48 6.17 20.09
CA VAL A 55 -15.47 5.47 19.25
C VAL A 55 -15.22 5.66 17.77
N ARG A 56 -14.66 6.81 17.36
CA ARG A 56 -14.51 7.21 15.95
C ARG A 56 -13.06 7.43 15.58
N TYR A 57 -12.75 7.16 14.32
CA TYR A 57 -11.43 7.36 13.74
C TYR A 57 -11.53 7.90 12.31
N LEU A 58 -10.45 8.51 11.84
CA LEU A 58 -10.16 8.80 10.45
C LEU A 58 -9.27 7.69 9.89
N GLY A 59 -9.51 7.23 8.67
CA GLY A 59 -8.68 6.20 8.05
C GLY A 59 -9.08 5.91 6.61
N ASN A 60 -8.21 5.18 5.92
CA ASN A 60 -8.41 4.80 4.53
C ASN A 60 -9.12 3.44 4.41
N ARG A 61 -9.89 3.25 3.32
CA ARG A 61 -10.48 1.95 3.00
C ARG A 61 -9.38 1.00 2.55
N SER A 62 -9.06 0.01 3.37
CA SER A 62 -8.14 -1.06 3.02
C SER A 62 -8.48 -2.32 3.79
N SER A 63 -8.55 -3.45 3.09
CA SER A 63 -8.77 -4.76 3.70
C SER A 63 -7.47 -5.46 4.13
N GLY A 64 -6.30 -4.99 3.66
CA GLY A 64 -5.00 -5.62 3.86
C GLY A 64 -4.73 -6.85 2.98
N ARG A 65 -5.66 -7.27 2.11
CA ARG A 65 -5.52 -8.47 1.25
C ARG A 65 -4.26 -8.44 0.39
N GLN A 66 -3.92 -7.28 -0.20
CA GLN A 66 -2.71 -7.16 -1.03
C GLN A 66 -1.44 -7.36 -0.22
N GLY A 67 -1.34 -6.77 0.98
CA GLY A 67 -0.19 -6.97 1.87
C GLY A 67 -0.07 -8.42 2.36
N CYS A 68 -1.19 -9.09 2.66
CA CYS A 68 -1.19 -10.51 2.98
C CYS A 68 -0.75 -11.39 1.80
N ALA A 69 -1.20 -11.08 0.57
CA ALA A 69 -0.76 -11.79 -0.63
C ALA A 69 0.74 -11.61 -0.88
N LEU A 70 1.28 -10.39 -0.70
CA LEU A 70 2.72 -10.13 -0.78
C LEU A 70 3.51 -10.93 0.27
N ALA A 71 3.01 -11.00 1.51
CA ALA A 71 3.65 -11.77 2.57
C ALA A 71 3.69 -13.28 2.25
N ALA A 72 2.59 -13.82 1.71
CA ALA A 72 2.53 -15.20 1.28
C ALA A 72 3.48 -15.46 0.11
N ALA A 73 3.49 -14.60 -0.93
CA ALA A 73 4.36 -14.75 -2.09
C ALA A 73 5.86 -14.65 -1.71
N ALA A 74 6.23 -13.74 -0.79
CA ALA A 74 7.60 -13.64 -0.29
C ALA A 74 8.02 -14.91 0.49
N ALA A 75 7.11 -15.46 1.31
CA ALA A 75 7.35 -16.71 2.02
C ALA A 75 7.47 -17.91 1.06
N GLU A 76 6.68 -17.96 -0.03
CA GLU A 76 6.82 -18.95 -1.11
C GLU A 76 8.23 -18.92 -1.72
N GLN A 77 8.82 -17.71 -1.88
CA GLN A 77 10.18 -17.49 -2.38
C GLN A 77 11.27 -17.74 -1.32
N GLY A 78 10.90 -18.20 -0.12
CA GLY A 78 11.82 -18.59 0.95
C GLY A 78 12.29 -17.47 1.86
N ALA A 79 11.70 -16.29 1.78
CA ALA A 79 12.00 -15.18 2.69
C ALA A 79 11.55 -15.46 4.12
N ARG A 80 12.29 -14.93 5.10
CA ARG A 80 11.75 -14.60 6.41
C ARG A 80 10.90 -13.34 6.26
N VAL A 81 9.64 -13.37 6.68
CA VAL A 81 8.70 -12.25 6.47
C VAL A 81 8.22 -11.69 7.79
N THR A 82 8.28 -10.37 7.94
CA THR A 82 7.60 -9.63 9.00
C THR A 82 6.47 -8.81 8.39
N LEU A 83 5.22 -9.19 8.69
CA LEU A 83 4.02 -8.46 8.28
C LEU A 83 3.62 -7.47 9.37
N VAL A 84 3.79 -6.17 9.12
CA VAL A 84 3.30 -5.10 10.00
C VAL A 84 1.89 -4.73 9.56
N GLN A 85 0.89 -5.06 10.38
CA GLN A 85 -0.51 -4.95 9.99
C GLN A 85 -1.28 -3.89 10.78
N ALA A 86 -2.16 -3.16 10.09
CA ALA A 86 -3.11 -2.23 10.67
C ALA A 86 -4.54 -2.69 10.35
N HIS A 87 -5.24 -3.19 11.36
CA HIS A 87 -6.65 -3.54 11.31
C HIS A 87 -7.04 -4.53 10.18
N VAL A 88 -6.14 -5.46 9.86
CA VAL A 88 -6.42 -6.58 8.96
C VAL A 88 -7.31 -7.60 9.65
N ALA A 89 -8.28 -8.17 8.92
CA ALA A 89 -9.19 -9.16 9.46
C ALA A 89 -8.45 -10.45 9.89
N SER A 90 -8.88 -11.04 11.00
CA SER A 90 -8.18 -12.17 11.65
C SER A 90 -8.13 -13.44 10.80
N ASP A 91 -9.12 -13.66 9.94
CA ASP A 91 -9.16 -14.79 9.00
C ASP A 91 -8.06 -14.69 7.95
N LEU A 92 -7.77 -13.48 7.43
CA LEU A 92 -6.67 -13.25 6.51
C LEU A 92 -5.31 -13.50 7.18
N LEU A 93 -5.16 -13.07 8.44
CA LEU A 93 -3.91 -13.30 9.19
C LEU A 93 -3.69 -14.78 9.52
N LYS A 94 -4.76 -15.52 9.85
CA LYS A 94 -4.69 -16.98 10.12
C LYS A 94 -4.37 -17.80 8.88
N ALA A 95 -4.67 -17.30 7.69
CA ALA A 95 -4.38 -17.98 6.43
C ALA A 95 -2.93 -17.80 5.96
N LEU A 96 -2.13 -16.99 6.65
CA LEU A 96 -0.73 -16.75 6.28
C LEU A 96 0.14 -17.98 6.56
N PRO A 97 1.20 -18.21 5.75
CA PRO A 97 2.20 -19.23 6.03
C PRO A 97 2.83 -19.07 7.42
N ALA A 98 3.20 -20.17 8.07
CA ALA A 98 3.78 -20.18 9.43
C ALA A 98 5.10 -19.40 9.53
N GLN A 99 5.80 -19.15 8.42
CA GLN A 99 7.04 -18.39 8.34
C GLN A 99 6.82 -16.87 8.44
N VAL A 100 5.57 -16.40 8.36
CA VAL A 100 5.24 -14.98 8.44
C VAL A 100 5.02 -14.58 9.90
N SER A 101 5.89 -13.74 10.42
CA SER A 101 5.71 -13.09 11.73
C SER A 101 4.80 -11.88 11.59
N VAL A 102 3.76 -11.78 12.42
CA VAL A 102 2.77 -10.69 12.36
C VAL A 102 2.94 -9.74 13.54
N VAL A 103 3.06 -8.44 13.25
CA VAL A 103 3.17 -7.37 14.25
C VAL A 103 2.07 -6.34 14.00
N ALA A 104 1.39 -5.92 15.06
CA ALA A 104 0.30 -4.94 14.95
C ALA A 104 0.82 -3.49 15.02
N ALA A 105 0.20 -2.60 14.22
CA ALA A 105 0.44 -1.17 14.22
C ALA A 105 -0.87 -0.43 13.89
N GLY A 106 -1.50 0.19 14.89
CA GLY A 106 -2.85 0.74 14.74
C GLY A 106 -2.90 2.07 14.02
N THR A 107 -1.97 2.98 14.31
CA THR A 107 -1.89 4.35 13.76
C THR A 107 -0.72 4.49 12.78
N ALA A 108 -0.67 5.60 12.04
CA ALA A 108 0.47 5.94 11.18
C ALA A 108 1.78 6.06 11.98
N SER A 109 1.73 6.62 13.18
CA SER A 109 2.88 6.73 14.08
C SER A 109 3.36 5.36 14.56
N ASP A 110 2.44 4.44 14.90
CA ASP A 110 2.81 3.05 15.23
C ASP A 110 3.41 2.35 14.02
N MET A 111 2.82 2.51 12.84
CA MET A 111 3.30 1.92 11.59
C MET A 111 4.73 2.39 11.30
N LEU A 112 5.01 3.68 11.40
CA LEU A 112 6.35 4.23 11.23
C LEU A 112 7.35 3.57 12.18
N ARG A 113 7.04 3.55 13.47
CA ARG A 113 7.92 2.99 14.50
C ARG A 113 8.19 1.50 14.26
N VAL A 114 7.12 0.72 14.10
CA VAL A 114 7.22 -0.74 13.96
C VAL A 114 7.92 -1.16 12.66
N VAL A 115 7.60 -0.48 11.54
CA VAL A 115 8.27 -0.75 10.26
C VAL A 115 9.76 -0.41 10.35
N ARG A 116 10.14 0.75 10.89
CA ARG A 116 11.57 1.12 11.03
C ARG A 116 12.33 0.16 11.94
N ASP A 117 11.71 -0.29 13.04
CA ASP A 117 12.33 -1.26 13.94
C ASP A 117 12.53 -2.62 13.27
N ALA A 118 11.51 -3.14 12.57
CA ALA A 118 11.60 -4.40 11.83
C ALA A 118 12.55 -4.33 10.63
N ALA A 119 12.72 -3.14 10.05
CA ALA A 119 13.54 -2.92 8.87
C ALA A 119 15.04 -2.86 9.14
N ARG A 120 15.50 -2.81 10.40
CA ARG A 120 16.93 -2.70 10.74
C ARG A 120 17.78 -3.85 10.21
N ASP A 121 17.21 -5.03 10.08
CA ASP A 121 17.88 -6.23 9.57
C ASP A 121 17.19 -6.79 8.29
N ALA A 122 16.31 -6.00 7.67
CA ALA A 122 15.60 -6.41 6.47
C ALA A 122 16.37 -6.05 5.19
N ASP A 123 16.34 -6.95 4.21
CA ASP A 123 16.88 -6.73 2.87
C ASP A 123 15.93 -5.88 2.02
N ALA A 124 14.62 -6.01 2.25
CA ALA A 124 13.61 -5.22 1.56
C ALA A 124 12.47 -4.79 2.49
N VAL A 125 11.88 -3.62 2.19
CA VAL A 125 10.66 -3.11 2.83
C VAL A 125 9.62 -2.80 1.77
N ILE A 126 8.41 -3.36 1.90
CA ILE A 126 7.30 -3.17 0.97
C ILE A 126 6.15 -2.46 1.70
N MET A 127 5.89 -1.22 1.33
CA MET A 127 4.83 -0.40 1.92
C MET A 127 3.54 -0.57 1.12
N ALA A 128 2.69 -1.54 1.54
CA ALA A 128 1.38 -1.81 0.93
C ALA A 128 0.19 -1.43 1.83
N ALA A 129 0.44 -0.94 3.04
CA ALA A 129 -0.59 -0.40 3.90
C ALA A 129 -1.12 0.94 3.39
N ALA A 130 -2.41 1.18 3.54
CA ALA A 130 -3.04 2.48 3.33
C ALA A 130 -2.86 3.35 4.59
N VAL A 131 -1.73 4.02 4.68
CA VAL A 131 -1.41 4.93 5.78
C VAL A 131 -2.21 6.22 5.59
N ALA A 132 -2.90 6.68 6.64
CA ALA A 132 -3.64 7.94 6.60
C ALA A 132 -2.68 9.13 6.48
N ASP A 133 -2.94 10.06 5.54
CA ASP A 133 -2.12 11.25 5.34
C ASP A 133 -2.27 12.27 6.46
N TYR A 134 -3.41 12.25 7.15
CA TYR A 134 -3.78 13.20 8.20
C TYR A 134 -4.25 12.48 9.47
N ARG A 135 -4.05 13.14 10.61
CA ARG A 135 -4.59 12.75 11.91
C ARG A 135 -5.20 13.96 12.64
N PRO A 136 -6.15 13.77 13.55
CA PRO A 136 -6.61 14.85 14.42
C PRO A 136 -5.46 15.46 15.24
N VAL A 137 -5.44 16.79 15.35
CA VAL A 137 -4.47 17.50 16.21
C VAL A 137 -4.71 17.14 17.66
N THR A 138 -5.98 16.97 18.06
CA THR A 138 -6.38 16.61 19.41
C THR A 138 -7.33 15.41 19.38
N VAL A 139 -7.05 14.40 20.21
CA VAL A 139 -7.92 13.25 20.39
C VAL A 139 -8.78 13.48 21.63
N ALA A 140 -10.10 13.45 21.48
CA ALA A 140 -11.01 13.63 22.61
C ALA A 140 -10.96 12.41 23.55
N ALA A 141 -10.81 12.65 24.85
CA ALA A 141 -10.78 11.59 25.85
C ALA A 141 -12.13 10.87 26.03
N THR A 142 -13.23 11.51 25.63
CA THR A 142 -14.60 10.97 25.70
C THR A 142 -15.29 11.13 24.37
N LYS A 143 -16.33 10.29 24.13
CA LYS A 143 -17.14 10.38 22.91
C LYS A 143 -17.70 11.78 22.71
N LEU A 144 -17.37 12.44 21.59
CA LEU A 144 -17.92 13.73 21.23
C LEU A 144 -19.43 13.61 20.98
N LYS A 145 -20.22 14.39 21.71
CA LYS A 145 -21.68 14.41 21.59
C LYS A 145 -22.12 15.45 20.57
N LYS A 146 -23.24 15.21 19.89
CA LYS A 146 -23.93 16.26 19.12
C LYS A 146 -24.29 17.39 20.08
N GLN A 147 -23.84 18.60 19.77
CA GLN A 147 -24.32 19.78 20.49
C GLN A 147 -25.70 20.12 19.93
N ALA A 148 -26.73 20.10 20.76
CA ALA A 148 -28.01 20.67 20.40
C ALA A 148 -27.86 22.18 20.30
N PRO A 149 -28.39 22.84 19.25
CA PRO A 149 -28.38 24.32 19.22
C PRO A 149 -29.16 24.85 20.41
N SER A 150 -28.50 25.56 21.28
CA SER A 150 -29.17 26.28 22.36
C SER A 150 -29.84 27.52 21.74
N GLY A 151 -31.18 27.47 21.57
CA GLY A 151 -31.99 28.65 21.52
C GLY A 151 -32.16 29.40 20.19
N VAL A 152 -31.92 28.77 19.01
CA VAL A 152 -32.21 29.41 17.72
C VAL A 152 -33.08 28.46 16.87
N GLU A 153 -34.28 28.95 16.52
CA GLU A 153 -35.19 28.29 15.59
C GLU A 153 -34.55 28.14 14.20
N HIS A 154 -34.53 26.90 13.70
CA HIS A 154 -34.53 26.47 12.28
C HIS A 154 -33.64 27.27 11.28
N SER A 155 -32.29 27.08 11.29
CA SER A 155 -31.59 27.43 10.04
C SER A 155 -30.22 26.77 9.76
N ALA A 156 -29.58 26.04 10.65
CA ALA A 156 -28.38 25.28 10.28
C ALA A 156 -28.27 24.00 11.12
N GLU A 157 -28.04 22.86 10.48
CA GLU A 157 -27.63 21.66 11.19
C GLU A 157 -26.30 21.91 11.92
N PRO A 158 -26.17 21.48 13.21
CA PRO A 158 -24.95 21.69 13.95
C PRO A 158 -23.78 20.96 13.27
N ALA A 159 -22.83 21.72 12.73
CA ALA A 159 -21.61 21.21 12.12
C ALA A 159 -20.55 20.94 13.20
N MET A 160 -19.77 19.87 13.02
CA MET A 160 -18.59 19.61 13.83
C MET A 160 -17.35 19.74 12.96
N SER A 161 -16.38 20.54 13.37
CA SER A 161 -15.07 20.65 12.71
C SER A 161 -14.03 19.89 13.51
N ILE A 162 -13.13 19.21 12.79
CA ILE A 162 -11.98 18.50 13.36
C ILE A 162 -10.74 19.10 12.72
N GLU A 163 -9.87 19.67 13.53
CA GLU A 163 -8.58 20.15 13.07
C GLU A 163 -7.64 18.98 12.82
N LEU A 164 -7.02 18.94 11.62
CA LEU A 164 -6.13 17.89 11.20
C LEU A 164 -4.71 18.39 11.02
N THR A 165 -3.74 17.50 11.32
CA THR A 165 -2.32 17.69 11.00
C THR A 165 -1.82 16.52 10.16
N THR A 166 -0.75 16.71 9.40
CA THR A 166 -0.17 15.68 8.54
C THR A 166 0.49 14.57 9.35
N ASN A 167 0.37 13.35 8.86
CA ASN A 167 1.16 12.22 9.32
C ASN A 167 2.53 12.19 8.64
N PRO A 168 3.54 11.53 9.22
CA PRO A 168 4.83 11.35 8.58
C PRO A 168 4.70 10.49 7.31
N ASP A 169 5.43 10.87 6.26
CA ASP A 169 5.54 10.09 5.03
C ASP A 169 6.53 8.94 5.22
N ILE A 170 6.02 7.77 5.57
CA ILE A 170 6.84 6.59 5.93
C ILE A 170 7.69 6.15 4.74
N LEU A 171 7.09 6.08 3.53
CA LEU A 171 7.78 5.63 2.33
C LEU A 171 8.96 6.56 1.98
N ALA A 172 8.72 7.87 1.95
CA ALA A 172 9.77 8.84 1.68
C ALA A 172 10.86 8.81 2.75
N GLY A 173 10.48 8.65 4.03
CA GLY A 173 11.43 8.53 5.13
C GLY A 173 12.31 7.26 5.07
N LEU A 174 11.78 6.13 4.58
CA LEU A 174 12.54 4.90 4.37
C LEU A 174 13.53 5.04 3.19
N VAL A 175 13.17 5.82 2.18
CA VAL A 175 14.06 6.07 1.03
C VAL A 175 15.19 7.03 1.39
N SER A 176 14.87 8.14 2.08
CA SER A 176 15.87 9.17 2.44
C SER A 176 16.83 8.71 3.53
N GLU A 177 16.33 7.92 4.48
CA GLU A 177 17.09 7.41 5.63
C GLU A 177 16.78 5.92 5.86
N PRO A 178 17.29 5.04 4.99
CA PRO A 178 17.01 3.61 5.12
C PRO A 178 17.62 3.09 6.43
N PRO A 179 16.86 2.29 7.22
CA PRO A 179 17.34 1.70 8.47
C PRO A 179 18.58 0.81 8.29
N ARG A 180 18.80 0.30 7.09
CA ARG A 180 19.95 -0.50 6.69
C ARG A 180 20.49 -0.01 5.33
N PRO A 181 21.82 0.17 5.16
CA PRO A 181 22.39 0.46 3.84
C PRO A 181 22.08 -0.62 2.80
N GLY A 182 21.79 -0.22 1.57
CA GLY A 182 21.47 -1.14 0.47
C GLY A 182 20.10 -1.79 0.56
N GLN A 183 19.22 -1.33 1.48
CA GLN A 183 17.87 -1.85 1.63
C GLN A 183 16.98 -1.48 0.44
N ILE A 184 16.30 -2.45 -0.13
CA ILE A 184 15.33 -2.21 -1.21
C ILE A 184 14.01 -1.71 -0.63
N VAL A 185 13.50 -0.59 -1.14
CA VAL A 185 12.23 0.01 -0.72
C VAL A 185 11.24 -0.01 -1.87
N VAL A 186 10.08 -0.61 -1.63
CA VAL A 186 8.98 -0.74 -2.59
C VAL A 186 7.73 -0.07 -2.03
N GLY A 187 7.07 0.76 -2.82
CA GLY A 187 5.81 1.41 -2.47
C GLY A 187 4.63 0.90 -3.27
N PHE A 188 3.43 1.11 -2.74
CA PHE A 188 2.17 0.99 -3.46
C PHE A 188 1.49 2.34 -3.54
N ALA A 189 0.87 2.62 -4.68
CA ALA A 189 0.06 3.80 -4.91
C ALA A 189 -1.28 3.39 -5.50
N ALA A 190 -2.35 3.84 -4.85
CA ALA A 190 -3.70 3.79 -5.38
C ALA A 190 -3.99 5.18 -5.98
N GLU A 191 -4.15 5.24 -7.29
CA GLU A 191 -4.36 6.51 -8.01
C GLU A 191 -5.69 6.49 -8.75
N THR A 192 -6.30 7.67 -8.80
CA THR A 192 -7.42 7.98 -9.69
C THR A 192 -6.92 8.94 -10.76
N GLY A 193 -7.49 8.88 -11.98
CA GLY A 193 -7.30 9.97 -12.93
C GLY A 193 -8.13 11.19 -12.54
N ASP A 194 -7.72 12.37 -12.99
CA ASP A 194 -8.44 13.62 -12.83
C ASP A 194 -8.31 14.49 -14.09
N GLU A 195 -8.76 15.75 -14.02
CA GLU A 195 -8.66 16.71 -15.13
C GLU A 195 -7.21 17.08 -15.53
N ASN A 196 -6.22 16.80 -14.66
CA ASN A 196 -4.81 17.14 -14.87
C ASN A 196 -4.01 15.98 -15.43
N GLY A 197 -4.54 14.73 -15.37
CA GLY A 197 -3.84 13.58 -15.89
C GLY A 197 -4.50 12.24 -15.58
N ASP A 198 -4.02 11.22 -16.26
CA ASP A 198 -4.43 9.85 -16.04
C ASP A 198 -3.71 9.22 -14.81
N VAL A 199 -4.09 8.00 -14.48
CA VAL A 199 -3.49 7.21 -13.39
C VAL A 199 -1.98 7.09 -13.52
N LEU A 200 -1.47 6.89 -14.76
CA LEU A 200 -0.02 6.76 -14.99
C LEU A 200 0.72 8.09 -14.88
N PHE A 201 0.11 9.18 -15.30
CA PHE A 201 0.68 10.51 -15.12
C PHE A 201 0.93 10.81 -13.64
N HIS A 202 -0.08 10.61 -12.79
CA HIS A 202 0.03 10.80 -11.35
C HIS A 202 0.97 9.78 -10.70
N GLY A 203 0.91 8.52 -11.14
CA GLY A 203 1.82 7.46 -10.69
C GLY A 203 3.29 7.78 -10.97
N ARG A 204 3.62 8.25 -12.18
CA ARG A 204 4.99 8.66 -12.55
C ARG A 204 5.48 9.87 -11.75
N ALA A 205 4.62 10.86 -11.54
CA ALA A 205 4.95 12.01 -10.69
C ALA A 205 5.22 11.56 -9.24
N LYS A 206 4.41 10.65 -8.72
CA LYS A 206 4.56 10.06 -7.38
C LYS A 206 5.83 9.23 -7.26
N ALA A 207 6.17 8.40 -8.26
CA ALA A 207 7.40 7.61 -8.28
C ALA A 207 8.65 8.50 -8.14
N ARG A 208 8.74 9.56 -8.95
CA ARG A 208 9.84 10.54 -8.88
C ARG A 208 9.92 11.25 -7.53
N ARG A 209 8.76 11.64 -6.98
CA ARG A 209 8.70 12.35 -5.69
C ARG A 209 9.09 11.46 -4.51
N LYS A 210 8.69 10.17 -4.53
CA LYS A 210 8.97 9.23 -3.44
C LYS A 210 10.35 8.62 -3.54
N GLY A 211 10.89 8.42 -4.75
CA GLY A 211 12.21 7.88 -4.99
C GLY A 211 12.39 6.42 -4.57
N ALA A 212 11.29 5.67 -4.35
CA ALA A 212 11.35 4.24 -4.03
C ALA A 212 11.92 3.45 -5.21
N HIS A 213 12.65 2.36 -4.95
CA HIS A 213 13.22 1.50 -5.99
C HIS A 213 12.15 1.00 -6.96
N LEU A 214 10.97 0.65 -6.41
CA LEU A 214 9.78 0.31 -7.19
C LEU A 214 8.55 0.99 -6.59
N LEU A 215 7.64 1.43 -7.44
CA LEU A 215 6.31 1.89 -7.07
C LEU A 215 5.26 1.12 -7.89
N ALA A 216 4.50 0.25 -7.23
CA ALA A 216 3.37 -0.44 -7.83
C ALA A 216 2.15 0.48 -7.81
N VAL A 217 1.73 0.93 -8.99
CA VAL A 217 0.59 1.84 -9.19
C VAL A 217 -0.61 1.05 -9.65
N ASN A 218 -1.70 1.08 -8.90
CA ASN A 218 -2.97 0.50 -9.32
C ASN A 218 -4.03 1.58 -9.50
N ALA A 219 -4.84 1.43 -10.56
CA ALA A 219 -6.04 2.23 -10.72
C ALA A 219 -7.06 1.83 -9.65
N VAL A 220 -7.64 2.81 -8.97
CA VAL A 220 -8.73 2.61 -8.02
C VAL A 220 -9.91 3.49 -8.39
N GLY A 221 -11.13 3.00 -8.11
CA GLY A 221 -12.38 3.69 -8.34
C GLY A 221 -13.47 3.07 -7.46
N GLU A 222 -14.73 3.49 -7.63
CA GLU A 222 -15.85 2.97 -6.83
C GLU A 222 -16.02 1.46 -6.98
N GLU A 223 -15.71 0.89 -8.16
CA GLU A 223 -15.80 -0.54 -8.48
C GLU A 223 -14.46 -1.22 -8.77
N LEU A 224 -13.31 -0.52 -8.60
CA LEU A 224 -11.99 -1.01 -8.93
C LEU A 224 -11.02 -0.95 -7.76
N GLY A 225 -10.18 -1.97 -7.62
CA GLY A 225 -9.00 -1.97 -6.73
C GLY A 225 -9.27 -2.29 -5.26
N PHE A 226 -10.51 -2.13 -4.76
CA PHE A 226 -10.87 -2.47 -3.38
C PHE A 226 -11.67 -3.79 -3.31
N GLY A 227 -11.42 -4.58 -2.25
CA GLY A 227 -12.13 -5.85 -2.05
C GLY A 227 -11.53 -7.02 -2.85
N ASP A 228 -12.40 -7.90 -3.35
CA ASP A 228 -12.05 -9.16 -4.03
C ASP A 228 -12.24 -9.07 -5.56
N VAL A 229 -11.86 -7.93 -6.12
CA VAL A 229 -11.92 -7.69 -7.56
C VAL A 229 -10.52 -7.89 -8.20
N PRO A 230 -10.46 -8.27 -9.48
CA PRO A 230 -9.21 -8.31 -10.25
C PRO A 230 -8.47 -6.98 -10.15
N ASN A 231 -7.17 -7.05 -10.03
CA ASN A 231 -6.31 -5.89 -9.91
C ASN A 231 -5.42 -5.77 -11.15
N ALA A 232 -5.17 -4.54 -11.58
CA ALA A 232 -4.18 -4.25 -12.61
C ALA A 232 -3.19 -3.25 -12.05
N VAL A 233 -1.90 -3.52 -12.23
CA VAL A 233 -0.82 -2.72 -11.67
C VAL A 233 0.24 -2.46 -12.73
N VAL A 234 0.75 -1.22 -12.72
CA VAL A 234 1.97 -0.84 -13.43
C VAL A 234 3.05 -0.59 -12.38
N VAL A 235 4.18 -1.24 -12.53
CA VAL A 235 5.33 -1.05 -11.65
C VAL A 235 6.31 -0.07 -12.30
N LEU A 236 6.61 0.99 -11.58
CA LEU A 236 7.50 2.07 -12.01
C LEU A 236 8.78 2.05 -11.18
N ASP A 237 9.90 2.42 -11.79
CA ASP A 237 11.15 2.72 -11.09
C ASP A 237 11.12 4.11 -10.41
N ALA A 238 12.21 4.48 -9.74
CA ALA A 238 12.37 5.79 -9.09
C ALA A 238 12.33 6.98 -10.06
N HIS A 239 12.55 6.76 -11.36
CA HIS A 239 12.49 7.78 -12.41
C HIS A 239 11.11 7.88 -13.05
N GLY A 240 10.17 7.00 -12.66
CA GLY A 240 8.83 6.92 -13.23
C GLY A 240 8.80 6.17 -14.56
N THR A 241 9.84 5.37 -14.86
CA THR A 241 9.86 4.47 -16.02
C THR A 241 9.11 3.19 -15.68
N GLU A 242 8.28 2.72 -16.61
CA GLU A 242 7.60 1.43 -16.45
C GLU A 242 8.61 0.29 -16.56
N VAL A 243 8.68 -0.55 -15.52
CA VAL A 243 9.56 -1.73 -15.49
C VAL A 243 8.77 -3.03 -15.64
N ALA A 244 7.50 -3.02 -15.27
CA ALA A 244 6.62 -4.18 -15.46
C ALA A 244 5.14 -3.77 -15.39
N ARG A 245 4.29 -4.67 -15.90
CA ARG A 245 2.83 -4.54 -15.83
C ARG A 245 2.23 -5.91 -15.54
N GLY A 246 1.20 -5.96 -14.69
CA GLY A 246 0.50 -7.20 -14.36
C GLY A 246 -0.97 -6.97 -14.07
N GLN A 247 -1.76 -8.02 -14.29
CA GLN A 247 -3.18 -8.04 -13.97
C GLN A 247 -3.57 -9.42 -13.46
N GLY A 248 -4.68 -9.50 -12.72
CA GLY A 248 -5.19 -10.77 -12.19
C GLY A 248 -5.58 -10.66 -10.73
N SER A 249 -5.46 -11.76 -10.01
CA SER A 249 -5.72 -11.81 -8.59
C SER A 249 -4.68 -10.99 -7.79
N LYS A 250 -4.97 -10.71 -6.52
CA LYS A 250 -3.99 -10.06 -5.63
C LYS A 250 -2.72 -10.89 -5.45
N MET A 251 -2.82 -12.21 -5.62
CA MET A 251 -1.67 -13.11 -5.58
C MET A 251 -0.81 -12.99 -6.85
N ASP A 252 -1.42 -12.84 -8.04
CA ASP A 252 -0.66 -12.64 -9.28
C ASP A 252 0.13 -11.34 -9.24
N VAL A 253 -0.50 -10.25 -8.78
CA VAL A 253 0.18 -8.97 -8.54
C VAL A 253 1.29 -9.12 -7.49
N ALA A 254 1.03 -9.87 -6.42
CA ALA A 254 2.02 -10.09 -5.37
C ALA A 254 3.25 -10.84 -5.90
N ARG A 255 3.06 -11.90 -6.67
CA ARG A 255 4.16 -12.68 -7.27
C ARG A 255 5.00 -11.83 -8.22
N LEU A 256 4.38 -10.98 -9.04
CA LEU A 256 5.08 -10.03 -9.90
C LEU A 256 5.97 -9.07 -9.07
N VAL A 257 5.40 -8.40 -8.08
CA VAL A 257 6.13 -7.43 -7.26
C VAL A 257 7.26 -8.10 -6.46
N ILE A 258 7.01 -9.29 -5.92
CA ILE A 258 8.02 -10.06 -5.17
C ILE A 258 9.16 -10.53 -6.09
N SER A 259 8.87 -10.97 -7.32
CA SER A 259 9.90 -11.34 -8.29
C SER A 259 10.82 -10.15 -8.60
N LEU A 260 10.25 -8.99 -8.92
CA LEU A 260 11.04 -7.77 -9.17
C LEU A 260 11.84 -7.31 -7.93
N THR A 261 11.26 -7.48 -6.74
CA THR A 261 11.97 -7.18 -5.48
C THR A 261 13.14 -8.13 -5.26
N ALA A 262 12.96 -9.42 -5.55
CA ALA A 262 14.02 -10.43 -5.44
C ALA A 262 15.19 -10.14 -6.39
N ASP A 263 14.90 -9.75 -7.63
CA ASP A 263 15.92 -9.37 -8.60
C ASP A 263 16.78 -8.22 -8.09
N LEU A 264 16.16 -7.18 -7.52
CA LEU A 264 16.88 -6.04 -6.93
C LEU A 264 17.71 -6.43 -5.69
N VAL A 265 17.14 -7.25 -4.78
CA VAL A 265 17.82 -7.73 -3.57
C VAL A 265 19.04 -8.58 -3.91
N ASN A 266 19.00 -9.34 -5.00
CA ASN A 266 20.11 -10.21 -5.42
C ASN A 266 21.15 -9.47 -6.28
N ALA A 267 20.82 -8.29 -6.80
CA ALA A 267 21.75 -7.43 -7.52
C ALA A 267 22.58 -6.51 -6.59
N THR A 268 22.21 -6.43 -5.30
CA THR A 268 22.87 -5.62 -4.25
C THR A 268 23.81 -6.48 -3.41
#